data_6e8f93c7c31c9c08c5659b8bdc5e9521
#
_entry.id   6e8f93c7c31c9c08c5659b8bdc5e9521
#
_cell.length_a   1.000
_cell.length_b   1.000
_cell.length_c   1.000
_cell.angle_alpha   90.00
_cell.angle_beta   90.00
_cell.angle_gamma   90.00
#
_symmetry.space_group_name_H-M   'P 1'
#
loop_
_entity.id
_entity.type
_entity.pdbx_description
1 polymer ?
#
loop_
_entity_poly.entity_id
_entity_poly.type
_entity_poly.pdbx_seq_one_letter_code
_entity_poly.pdbx_strand_id
1 'polypeptide(L)'
;MATHQPLTEHYHQGLRDGDILTQIRTHYPDGPTLHQLAPLDQLHIGGIAASKKLLSLLDPQTHKHVLDIGSGVGGLMRQGAALGFHITGLDITHRFNVLNQALTDLSLHSTNPPLRCVTGDACALPFPEHDFDAVLFQHSLMNMPEPAHVLAQCRRVLRPGGKLVMHEVVSGENIADLRFPVPWAATPEHSHLLTIAELTKLLETNGFQLSHCEDWSSTALEWRQRQRQKEQTPHTAVLSPQWIFGERFLKMGKNLLENLANNAIKVVEISARC
;
A
#
# COMPACT_ATOMS: atom_id res chain seq x y z
N MET A 1 5.67 19.00 -15.56
CA MET A 1 5.72 17.55 -15.25
C MET A 1 6.71 17.41 -14.13
N ALA A 2 6.21 17.21 -12.88
CA ALA A 2 7.07 16.86 -11.76
C ALA A 2 7.69 15.48 -12.08
N THR A 3 8.99 15.35 -11.96
CA THR A 3 9.68 14.13 -12.30
C THR A 3 9.46 13.09 -11.20
N HIS A 4 8.56 12.14 -11.41
CA HIS A 4 8.38 10.96 -10.54
C HIS A 4 9.56 9.99 -10.62
N GLN A 5 10.58 10.34 -11.36
CA GLN A 5 11.79 9.54 -11.59
C GLN A 5 12.46 9.06 -10.29
N PRO A 6 12.60 9.88 -9.23
CA PRO A 6 13.25 9.42 -7.98
C PRO A 6 12.43 8.36 -7.24
N LEU A 7 11.10 8.42 -7.26
CA LEU A 7 10.21 7.45 -6.62
C LEU A 7 10.27 6.10 -7.35
N THR A 8 10.14 6.11 -8.67
CA THR A 8 10.26 4.89 -9.48
C THR A 8 11.63 4.26 -9.35
N GLU A 9 12.71 5.05 -9.29
CA GLU A 9 14.08 4.55 -9.06
C GLU A 9 14.22 3.92 -7.67
N HIS A 10 13.64 4.50 -6.62
CA HIS A 10 13.67 3.92 -5.27
C HIS A 10 13.16 2.49 -5.25
N TYR A 11 12.04 2.23 -5.94
CA TYR A 11 11.44 0.89 -6.02
C TYR A 11 12.10 -0.02 -7.07
N HIS A 12 12.67 0.51 -8.14
CA HIS A 12 13.33 -0.29 -9.18
C HIS A 12 14.65 -0.91 -8.73
N GLN A 13 15.42 -0.25 -7.86
CA GLN A 13 16.78 -0.65 -7.49
C GLN A 13 16.88 -2.03 -6.81
N GLY A 14 15.83 -2.46 -6.10
CA GLY A 14 15.81 -3.74 -5.37
C GLY A 14 15.07 -4.86 -6.10
N LEU A 15 14.24 -4.53 -7.08
CA LEU A 15 13.29 -5.46 -7.68
C LEU A 15 13.96 -6.53 -8.56
N ARG A 16 13.75 -7.80 -8.19
CA ARG A 16 14.23 -9.01 -8.89
C ARG A 16 13.07 -9.81 -9.48
N ASP A 17 12.25 -9.16 -10.31
CA ASP A 17 11.00 -9.73 -10.85
C ASP A 17 11.18 -11.08 -11.56
N GLY A 18 12.19 -11.25 -12.40
CA GLY A 18 12.49 -12.52 -13.08
C GLY A 18 12.83 -13.66 -12.11
N ASP A 19 13.64 -13.35 -11.08
CA ASP A 19 14.01 -14.31 -10.05
C ASP A 19 12.79 -14.70 -9.20
N ILE A 20 11.94 -13.70 -8.83
CA ILE A 20 10.70 -13.92 -8.07
C ILE A 20 9.80 -14.94 -8.78
N LEU A 21 9.51 -14.72 -10.06
CA LEU A 21 8.62 -15.59 -10.82
C LEU A 21 9.20 -17.00 -11.00
N THR A 22 10.51 -17.10 -11.17
CA THR A 22 11.22 -18.39 -11.25
C THR A 22 11.13 -19.16 -9.93
N GLN A 23 11.35 -18.49 -8.80
CA GLN A 23 11.24 -19.11 -7.47
C GLN A 23 9.80 -19.56 -7.20
N ILE A 24 8.80 -18.74 -7.53
CA ILE A 24 7.40 -19.11 -7.35
C ILE A 24 7.06 -20.36 -8.16
N ARG A 25 7.38 -20.40 -9.43
CA ARG A 25 7.08 -21.57 -10.30
C ARG A 25 7.78 -22.85 -9.83
N THR A 26 9.00 -22.71 -9.29
CA THR A 26 9.78 -23.85 -8.79
C THR A 26 9.20 -24.43 -7.50
N HIS A 27 8.79 -23.57 -6.56
CA HIS A 27 8.36 -24.01 -5.22
C HIS A 27 6.85 -24.19 -5.10
N TYR A 28 6.08 -23.58 -6.00
CA TYR A 28 4.62 -23.64 -6.03
C TYR A 28 4.13 -23.97 -7.45
N PRO A 29 4.37 -25.21 -7.95
CA PRO A 29 4.03 -25.58 -9.33
C PRO A 29 2.54 -25.47 -9.64
N ASP A 30 1.67 -25.67 -8.64
CA ASP A 30 0.21 -25.51 -8.75
C ASP A 30 -0.28 -24.09 -8.43
N GLY A 31 0.66 -23.13 -8.34
CA GLY A 31 0.40 -21.75 -7.94
C GLY A 31 0.46 -21.52 -6.42
N PRO A 32 0.91 -20.34 -5.99
CA PRO A 32 0.99 -20.00 -4.57
C PRO A 32 -0.38 -19.56 -4.04
N THR A 33 -0.68 -19.89 -2.79
CA THR A 33 -1.79 -19.28 -2.05
C THR A 33 -1.48 -17.82 -1.71
N LEU A 34 -2.51 -17.01 -1.44
CA LEU A 34 -2.33 -15.62 -1.00
C LEU A 34 -1.51 -15.51 0.30
N HIS A 35 -1.58 -16.52 1.17
CA HIS A 35 -0.78 -16.56 2.38
C HIS A 35 0.71 -16.80 2.09
N GLN A 36 1.02 -17.63 1.11
CA GLN A 36 2.40 -17.89 0.68
C GLN A 36 3.01 -16.68 -0.04
N LEU A 37 2.20 -15.86 -0.75
CA LEU A 37 2.65 -14.61 -1.36
C LEU A 37 2.86 -13.47 -0.35
N ALA A 38 2.22 -13.52 0.81
CA ALA A 38 2.20 -12.41 1.76
C ALA A 38 3.58 -11.86 2.16
N PRO A 39 4.65 -12.65 2.33
CA PRO A 39 5.98 -12.10 2.58
C PRO A 39 6.52 -11.22 1.46
N LEU A 40 6.05 -11.41 0.24
CA LEU A 40 6.46 -10.67 -0.94
C LEU A 40 5.55 -9.47 -1.23
N ASP A 41 4.24 -9.59 -1.01
CA ASP A 41 3.24 -8.65 -1.51
C ASP A 41 2.51 -7.83 -0.44
N GLN A 42 2.67 -8.17 0.85
CA GLN A 42 2.14 -7.40 1.98
C GLN A 42 3.25 -6.55 2.60
N LEU A 43 3.74 -5.56 1.84
CA LEU A 43 4.96 -4.79 2.15
C LEU A 43 4.72 -3.64 3.15
N HIS A 44 3.48 -3.44 3.58
CA HIS A 44 3.07 -2.42 4.53
C HIS A 44 3.07 -2.94 5.99
N ILE A 45 2.99 -2.03 6.94
CA ILE A 45 2.89 -2.37 8.37
C ILE A 45 1.59 -3.11 8.62
N GLY A 46 1.66 -4.19 9.41
CA GLY A 46 0.51 -5.03 9.76
C GLY A 46 0.27 -6.21 8.82
N GLY A 47 0.83 -6.20 7.60
CA GLY A 47 0.73 -7.31 6.65
C GLY A 47 -0.74 -7.70 6.36
N ILE A 48 -1.01 -8.99 6.14
CA ILE A 48 -2.38 -9.50 5.82
C ILE A 48 -3.43 -9.01 6.83
N ALA A 49 -3.10 -8.88 8.11
CA ALA A 49 -4.07 -8.46 9.12
C ALA A 49 -4.56 -7.03 8.89
N ALA A 50 -3.64 -6.11 8.53
CA ALA A 50 -3.99 -4.74 8.17
C ALA A 50 -4.81 -4.68 6.87
N SER A 51 -4.44 -5.45 5.84
CA SER A 51 -5.24 -5.52 4.60
C SER A 51 -6.65 -6.03 4.85
N LYS A 52 -6.81 -7.08 5.65
CA LYS A 52 -8.14 -7.60 6.01
C LYS A 52 -8.96 -6.60 6.82
N LYS A 53 -8.33 -5.89 7.77
CA LYS A 53 -8.99 -4.85 8.54
C LYS A 53 -9.43 -3.70 7.63
N LEU A 54 -8.56 -3.20 6.75
CA LEU A 54 -8.87 -2.15 5.80
C LEU A 54 -10.06 -2.55 4.90
N LEU A 55 -10.04 -3.75 4.32
CA LEU A 55 -11.12 -4.27 3.48
C LEU A 55 -12.43 -4.49 4.27
N SER A 56 -12.37 -4.79 5.58
CA SER A 56 -13.56 -4.95 6.43
C SER A 56 -14.36 -3.66 6.65
N LEU A 57 -13.77 -2.50 6.36
CA LEU A 57 -14.47 -1.21 6.36
C LEU A 57 -15.38 -1.04 5.14
N LEU A 58 -15.29 -1.94 4.16
CA LEU A 58 -16.12 -1.99 2.97
C LEU A 58 -17.04 -3.21 3.00
N ASP A 59 -18.17 -3.09 2.33
CA ASP A 59 -19.12 -4.20 2.09
C ASP A 59 -19.11 -4.51 0.59
N PRO A 60 -18.72 -5.72 0.15
CA PRO A 60 -18.65 -6.08 -1.27
C PRO A 60 -20.00 -6.07 -1.98
N GLN A 61 -21.10 -6.02 -1.25
CA GLN A 61 -22.44 -5.90 -1.84
C GLN A 61 -22.75 -4.45 -2.26
N THR A 62 -22.23 -3.45 -1.52
CA THR A 62 -22.50 -2.02 -1.73
C THR A 62 -21.30 -1.25 -2.30
N HIS A 63 -20.06 -1.71 -2.06
CA HIS A 63 -18.83 -1.10 -2.53
C HIS A 63 -18.11 -2.02 -3.53
N LYS A 64 -18.80 -2.36 -4.62
CA LYS A 64 -18.35 -3.40 -5.53
C LYS A 64 -17.13 -3.00 -6.34
N HIS A 65 -17.09 -1.78 -6.87
CA HIS A 65 -16.03 -1.24 -7.71
C HIS A 65 -15.05 -0.43 -6.86
N VAL A 66 -13.84 -0.95 -6.69
CA VAL A 66 -12.84 -0.40 -5.78
C VAL A 66 -11.58 0.00 -6.56
N LEU A 67 -11.05 1.19 -6.28
CA LEU A 67 -9.76 1.66 -6.78
C LEU A 67 -8.71 1.58 -5.66
N ASP A 68 -7.62 0.86 -5.89
CA ASP A 68 -6.46 0.80 -5.00
C ASP A 68 -5.34 1.69 -5.56
N ILE A 69 -5.03 2.81 -4.88
CA ILE A 69 -4.03 3.79 -5.33
C ILE A 69 -2.68 3.52 -4.67
N GLY A 70 -1.67 3.32 -5.52
CA GLY A 70 -0.36 2.82 -5.10
C GLY A 70 -0.40 1.33 -4.84
N SER A 71 -1.04 0.57 -5.74
CA SER A 71 -1.34 -0.85 -5.57
C SER A 71 -0.10 -1.76 -5.50
N GLY A 72 1.08 -1.24 -5.84
CA GLY A 72 2.34 -1.96 -5.78
C GLY A 72 2.28 -3.30 -6.52
N VAL A 73 2.72 -4.37 -5.87
CA VAL A 73 2.68 -5.73 -6.42
C VAL A 73 1.36 -6.47 -6.14
N GLY A 74 0.31 -5.76 -5.70
CA GLY A 74 -1.08 -6.21 -5.72
C GLY A 74 -1.55 -7.08 -4.54
N GLY A 75 -0.86 -7.03 -3.41
CA GLY A 75 -1.25 -7.82 -2.24
C GLY A 75 -2.66 -7.51 -1.73
N LEU A 76 -3.01 -6.22 -1.57
CA LEU A 76 -4.34 -5.77 -1.18
C LEU A 76 -5.39 -6.14 -2.23
N MET A 77 -5.06 -5.95 -3.52
CA MET A 77 -5.97 -6.27 -4.63
C MET A 77 -6.39 -7.75 -4.62
N ARG A 78 -5.43 -8.68 -4.47
CA ARG A 78 -5.71 -10.12 -4.43
C ARG A 78 -6.55 -10.52 -3.22
N GLN A 79 -6.28 -9.93 -2.04
CA GLN A 79 -7.10 -10.14 -0.84
C GLN A 79 -8.54 -9.66 -1.06
N GLY A 80 -8.72 -8.49 -1.67
CA GLY A 80 -10.04 -7.94 -1.96
C GLY A 80 -10.81 -8.75 -3.02
N ALA A 81 -10.14 -9.19 -4.09
CA ALA A 81 -10.77 -10.06 -5.09
C ALA A 81 -11.27 -11.38 -4.49
N ALA A 82 -10.53 -11.96 -3.55
CA ALA A 82 -10.96 -13.15 -2.83
C ALA A 82 -12.19 -12.91 -1.94
N LEU A 83 -12.49 -11.65 -1.58
CA LEU A 83 -13.69 -11.23 -0.86
C LEU A 83 -14.85 -10.81 -1.79
N GLY A 84 -14.65 -10.85 -3.12
CA GLY A 84 -15.67 -10.53 -4.11
C GLY A 84 -15.70 -9.07 -4.58
N PHE A 85 -14.71 -8.25 -4.22
CA PHE A 85 -14.57 -6.90 -4.76
C PHE A 85 -14.03 -6.92 -6.21
N HIS A 86 -14.50 -5.98 -7.02
CA HIS A 86 -13.96 -5.69 -8.34
C HIS A 86 -12.88 -4.61 -8.20
N ILE A 87 -11.63 -5.01 -8.06
CA ILE A 87 -10.54 -4.07 -7.76
C ILE A 87 -9.77 -3.70 -9.01
N THR A 88 -9.60 -2.40 -9.21
CA THR A 88 -8.64 -1.81 -10.13
C THR A 88 -7.49 -1.23 -9.32
N GLY A 89 -6.26 -1.62 -9.61
CA GLY A 89 -5.05 -1.03 -9.03
C GLY A 89 -4.45 0.01 -9.95
N LEU A 90 -4.01 1.12 -9.38
CA LEU A 90 -3.21 2.13 -10.06
C LEU A 90 -1.87 2.25 -9.35
N ASP A 91 -0.79 2.12 -10.11
CA ASP A 91 0.56 2.38 -9.62
C ASP A 91 1.38 3.10 -10.70
N ILE A 92 2.21 4.05 -10.28
CA ILE A 92 3.08 4.79 -11.19
C ILE A 92 4.24 3.93 -11.71
N THR A 93 4.60 2.88 -10.96
CA THR A 93 5.71 1.97 -11.26
C THR A 93 5.25 0.85 -12.19
N HIS A 94 5.43 1.02 -13.49
CA HIS A 94 4.99 0.03 -14.49
C HIS A 94 5.48 -1.41 -14.20
N ARG A 95 6.73 -1.58 -13.74
CA ARG A 95 7.26 -2.91 -13.39
C ARG A 95 6.49 -3.58 -12.25
N PHE A 96 5.96 -2.80 -11.31
CA PHE A 96 5.09 -3.35 -10.26
C PHE A 96 3.77 -3.86 -10.84
N ASN A 97 3.17 -3.13 -11.76
CA ASN A 97 1.94 -3.57 -12.44
C ASN A 97 2.15 -4.84 -13.25
N VAL A 98 3.28 -4.98 -13.94
CA VAL A 98 3.65 -6.21 -14.68
C VAL A 98 3.82 -7.38 -13.71
N LEU A 99 4.54 -7.18 -12.60
CA LEU A 99 4.71 -8.22 -11.59
C LEU A 99 3.38 -8.55 -10.90
N ASN A 100 2.56 -7.54 -10.56
CA ASN A 100 1.24 -7.73 -9.98
C ASN A 100 0.37 -8.64 -10.86
N GLN A 101 0.31 -8.36 -12.17
CA GLN A 101 -0.45 -9.19 -13.11
C GLN A 101 0.08 -10.64 -13.11
N ALA A 102 1.39 -10.83 -13.21
CA ALA A 102 1.99 -12.16 -13.21
C ALA A 102 1.73 -12.93 -11.89
N LEU A 103 1.81 -12.27 -10.74
CA LEU A 103 1.49 -12.87 -9.45
C LEU A 103 0.01 -13.24 -9.34
N THR A 104 -0.87 -12.41 -9.90
CA THR A 104 -2.31 -12.65 -9.94
C THR A 104 -2.63 -13.86 -10.78
N ASP A 105 -2.06 -13.97 -11.98
CA ASP A 105 -2.26 -15.10 -12.89
C ASP A 105 -1.78 -16.43 -12.27
N LEU A 106 -0.73 -16.38 -11.45
CA LEU A 106 -0.19 -17.57 -10.77
C LEU A 106 -1.01 -17.98 -9.52
N SER A 107 -1.67 -17.04 -8.84
CA SER A 107 -2.30 -17.30 -7.54
C SER A 107 -3.83 -17.39 -7.58
N LEU A 108 -4.44 -16.75 -8.56
CA LEU A 108 -5.90 -16.69 -8.71
C LEU A 108 -6.25 -17.24 -10.09
N HIS A 109 -6.51 -18.55 -10.17
CA HIS A 109 -6.80 -19.27 -11.42
C HIS A 109 -8.02 -18.74 -12.19
N SER A 110 -8.93 -18.02 -11.53
CA SER A 110 -9.97 -17.20 -12.18
C SER A 110 -10.53 -16.18 -11.19
N THR A 111 -10.35 -14.91 -11.46
CA THR A 111 -11.18 -13.86 -10.85
C THR A 111 -12.22 -13.42 -11.86
N ASN A 112 -13.47 -13.36 -11.45
CA ASN A 112 -14.55 -12.83 -12.29
C ASN A 112 -15.23 -11.68 -11.52
N PRO A 113 -15.00 -10.43 -11.92
CA PRO A 113 -14.19 -9.95 -13.03
C PRO A 113 -12.67 -10.04 -12.75
N PRO A 114 -11.82 -10.03 -13.80
CA PRO A 114 -10.37 -10.02 -13.65
C PRO A 114 -9.90 -8.74 -12.95
N LEU A 115 -8.84 -8.84 -12.17
CA LEU A 115 -8.15 -7.68 -11.61
C LEU A 115 -7.58 -6.82 -12.74
N ARG A 116 -7.68 -5.49 -12.60
CA ARG A 116 -7.13 -4.54 -13.56
C ARG A 116 -5.95 -3.81 -12.94
N CYS A 117 -4.80 -3.81 -13.62
CA CYS A 117 -3.64 -3.03 -13.26
C CYS A 117 -3.49 -1.88 -14.27
N VAL A 118 -3.38 -0.66 -13.77
CA VAL A 118 -3.25 0.55 -14.57
C VAL A 118 -1.98 1.29 -14.16
N THR A 119 -1.11 1.58 -15.12
CA THR A 119 0.05 2.45 -14.87
C THR A 119 -0.38 3.90 -15.05
N GLY A 120 -0.25 4.71 -13.99
CA GLY A 120 -0.71 6.09 -14.02
C GLY A 120 -0.32 6.89 -12.78
N ASP A 121 -0.48 8.20 -12.90
CA ASP A 121 -0.27 9.16 -11.81
C ASP A 121 -1.57 9.41 -11.06
N ALA A 122 -1.52 9.33 -9.72
CA ALA A 122 -2.67 9.59 -8.86
C ALA A 122 -3.14 11.07 -8.92
N CYS A 123 -2.28 11.99 -9.34
CA CYS A 123 -2.65 13.38 -9.61
C CYS A 123 -3.48 13.55 -10.89
N ALA A 124 -3.53 12.55 -11.77
CA ALA A 124 -4.26 12.59 -13.03
C ALA A 124 -4.90 11.23 -13.33
N LEU A 125 -5.86 10.82 -12.51
CA LEU A 125 -6.50 9.51 -12.58
C LEU A 125 -7.16 9.28 -13.95
N PRO A 126 -6.78 8.24 -14.72
CA PRO A 126 -7.27 7.98 -16.05
C PRO A 126 -8.64 7.26 -16.05
N PHE A 127 -9.52 7.68 -15.15
CA PHE A 127 -10.86 7.10 -14.96
C PHE A 127 -11.93 8.19 -15.10
N PRO A 128 -13.14 7.84 -15.55
CA PRO A 128 -14.26 8.78 -15.60
C PRO A 128 -14.70 9.21 -14.20
N GLU A 129 -15.50 10.26 -14.14
CA GLU A 129 -16.18 10.67 -12.90
C GLU A 129 -17.15 9.57 -12.45
N HIS A 130 -17.27 9.40 -11.11
CA HIS A 130 -18.24 8.48 -10.51
C HIS A 130 -18.13 7.01 -10.96
N ASP A 131 -16.91 6.53 -11.19
CA ASP A 131 -16.66 5.15 -11.65
C ASP A 131 -16.54 4.15 -10.48
N PHE A 132 -16.10 4.60 -9.32
CA PHE A 132 -15.81 3.75 -8.16
C PHE A 132 -16.76 3.96 -6.99
N ASP A 133 -17.06 2.88 -6.27
CA ASP A 133 -17.80 2.90 -5.00
C ASP A 133 -16.87 3.20 -3.82
N ALA A 134 -15.58 2.81 -3.93
CA ALA A 134 -14.57 3.08 -2.92
C ALA A 134 -13.19 3.32 -3.53
N VAL A 135 -12.38 4.12 -2.81
CA VAL A 135 -10.95 4.31 -3.07
C VAL A 135 -10.17 3.89 -1.84
N LEU A 136 -9.09 3.13 -2.04
CA LEU A 136 -8.19 2.65 -1.00
C LEU A 136 -6.80 3.28 -1.13
N PHE A 137 -6.19 3.56 0.03
CA PHE A 137 -4.77 3.83 0.17
C PHE A 137 -4.19 2.92 1.25
N GLN A 138 -3.10 2.23 0.94
CA GLN A 138 -2.38 1.43 1.91
C GLN A 138 -0.89 1.72 1.83
N HIS A 139 -0.39 2.62 2.70
CA HIS A 139 0.99 3.10 2.72
C HIS A 139 1.45 3.67 1.37
N SER A 140 0.66 4.53 0.76
CA SER A 140 0.96 5.09 -0.56
C SER A 140 0.87 6.61 -0.63
N LEU A 141 -0.01 7.27 0.13
CA LEU A 141 -0.18 8.72 0.06
C LEU A 141 1.09 9.49 0.48
N MET A 142 1.87 8.97 1.43
CA MET A 142 3.11 9.60 1.89
C MET A 142 4.22 9.65 0.82
N ASN A 143 4.04 8.98 -0.31
CA ASN A 143 4.92 9.08 -1.49
C ASN A 143 4.52 10.21 -2.44
N MET A 144 3.38 10.88 -2.19
CA MET A 144 2.77 11.82 -3.13
C MET A 144 3.02 13.26 -2.69
N PRO A 145 3.76 14.06 -3.47
CA PRO A 145 4.10 15.44 -3.07
C PRO A 145 2.90 16.39 -3.10
N GLU A 146 1.84 16.04 -3.83
CA GLU A 146 0.65 16.88 -4.01
C GLU A 146 -0.63 16.16 -3.51
N PRO A 147 -0.72 15.83 -2.20
CA PRO A 147 -1.81 15.01 -1.68
C PRO A 147 -3.19 15.67 -1.83
N ALA A 148 -3.28 17.00 -1.86
CA ALA A 148 -4.53 17.72 -2.13
C ALA A 148 -5.06 17.43 -3.55
N HIS A 149 -4.18 17.43 -4.54
CA HIS A 149 -4.52 17.10 -5.94
C HIS A 149 -4.99 15.65 -6.08
N VAL A 150 -4.27 14.73 -5.42
CA VAL A 150 -4.64 13.31 -5.37
C VAL A 150 -6.04 13.13 -4.77
N LEU A 151 -6.33 13.77 -3.63
CA LEU A 151 -7.64 13.68 -2.98
C LEU A 151 -8.76 14.30 -3.82
N ALA A 152 -8.49 15.39 -4.53
CA ALA A 152 -9.44 15.97 -5.49
C ALA A 152 -9.76 14.99 -6.63
N GLN A 153 -8.75 14.26 -7.16
CA GLN A 153 -8.98 13.21 -8.15
C GLN A 153 -9.78 12.03 -7.56
N CYS A 154 -9.49 11.61 -6.32
CA CYS A 154 -10.28 10.60 -5.62
C CYS A 154 -11.75 11.02 -5.51
N ARG A 155 -11.99 12.29 -5.12
CA ARG A 155 -13.34 12.84 -5.01
C ARG A 155 -14.08 12.83 -6.35
N ARG A 156 -13.39 13.13 -7.44
CA ARG A 156 -13.94 13.12 -8.80
C ARG A 156 -14.38 11.72 -9.25
N VAL A 157 -13.54 10.71 -9.03
CA VAL A 157 -13.81 9.35 -9.51
C VAL A 157 -14.76 8.56 -8.61
N LEU A 158 -14.95 9.00 -7.35
CA LEU A 158 -15.91 8.38 -6.43
C LEU A 158 -17.35 8.75 -6.79
N ARG A 159 -18.23 7.77 -6.72
CA ARG A 159 -19.69 7.97 -6.78
C ARG A 159 -20.16 8.81 -5.60
N PRO A 160 -21.26 9.56 -5.75
CA PRO A 160 -21.90 10.23 -4.59
C PRO A 160 -22.15 9.23 -3.45
N GLY A 161 -21.68 9.57 -2.25
CA GLY A 161 -21.73 8.68 -1.08
C GLY A 161 -20.67 7.58 -1.04
N GLY A 162 -19.76 7.56 -2.02
CA GLY A 162 -18.64 6.63 -2.07
C GLY A 162 -17.67 6.80 -0.91
N LYS A 163 -16.89 5.77 -0.63
CA LYS A 163 -15.96 5.71 0.51
C LYS A 163 -14.51 5.94 0.09
N LEU A 164 -13.79 6.69 0.91
CA LEU A 164 -12.32 6.71 0.95
C LEU A 164 -11.87 5.97 2.21
N VAL A 165 -10.98 4.99 2.08
CA VAL A 165 -10.45 4.21 3.20
C VAL A 165 -8.94 4.16 3.12
N MET A 166 -8.27 4.43 4.24
CA MET A 166 -6.82 4.60 4.29
C MET A 166 -6.22 3.84 5.46
N HIS A 167 -5.07 3.22 5.23
CA HIS A 167 -4.15 2.74 6.26
C HIS A 167 -2.77 3.32 5.94
N GLU A 168 -2.40 4.41 6.64
CA GLU A 168 -1.30 5.26 6.22
C GLU A 168 -0.29 5.55 7.33
N VAL A 169 0.95 5.76 6.92
CA VAL A 169 1.99 6.32 7.80
C VAL A 169 1.87 7.84 7.78
N VAL A 170 1.87 8.43 8.97
CA VAL A 170 1.82 9.88 9.18
C VAL A 170 2.97 10.31 10.09
N SER A 171 3.26 11.62 10.13
CA SER A 171 4.27 12.16 11.03
C SER A 171 3.80 12.09 12.49
N GLY A 172 4.72 11.67 13.36
CA GLY A 172 4.57 11.75 14.81
C GLY A 172 5.11 13.06 15.38
N GLU A 173 5.07 13.17 16.70
CA GLU A 173 5.53 14.38 17.43
C GLU A 173 7.04 14.58 17.28
N ASN A 174 7.82 13.50 17.12
CA ASN A 174 9.28 13.55 17.02
C ASN A 174 9.76 13.37 15.57
N ILE A 175 9.02 13.94 14.60
CA ILE A 175 9.34 13.82 13.17
C ILE A 175 10.75 14.28 12.80
N ALA A 176 11.33 15.22 13.56
CA ALA A 176 12.70 15.67 13.35
C ALA A 176 13.76 14.56 13.55
N ASP A 177 13.41 13.50 14.28
CA ASP A 177 14.28 12.35 14.55
C ASP A 177 14.07 11.21 13.55
N LEU A 178 13.29 11.42 12.47
CA LEU A 178 12.99 10.40 11.47
C LEU A 178 14.26 9.87 10.79
N ARG A 179 14.47 8.56 10.90
CA ARG A 179 15.66 7.87 10.37
C ARG A 179 15.38 7.24 9.01
N PHE A 180 16.29 7.47 8.08
CA PHE A 180 16.28 6.91 6.72
C PHE A 180 17.40 5.86 6.52
N PRO A 181 17.27 4.93 5.53
CA PRO A 181 16.11 4.76 4.65
C PRO A 181 14.92 4.13 5.37
N VAL A 182 13.72 4.42 4.87
CA VAL A 182 12.45 3.78 5.24
C VAL A 182 11.85 3.09 4.00
N PRO A 183 10.84 2.20 4.16
CA PRO A 183 10.28 1.48 3.01
C PRO A 183 9.76 2.37 1.88
N TRP A 184 9.25 3.57 2.19
CA TRP A 184 8.69 4.51 1.21
C TRP A 184 9.68 5.57 0.72
N ALA A 185 10.83 5.77 1.39
CA ALA A 185 11.80 6.80 1.00
C ALA A 185 13.23 6.43 1.40
N ALA A 186 14.16 6.71 0.50
CA ALA A 186 15.60 6.58 0.80
C ALA A 186 16.12 7.75 1.61
N THR A 187 15.56 8.94 1.39
CA THR A 187 16.00 10.24 1.95
C THR A 187 14.78 11.11 2.28
N PRO A 188 14.95 12.17 3.11
CA PRO A 188 13.85 13.05 3.52
C PRO A 188 13.09 13.70 2.37
N GLU A 189 13.77 14.03 1.27
CA GLU A 189 13.20 14.75 0.12
C GLU A 189 12.07 13.99 -0.58
N HIS A 190 12.00 12.67 -0.36
CA HIS A 190 11.00 11.79 -0.97
C HIS A 190 9.93 11.29 0.03
N SER A 191 9.89 11.87 1.22
CA SER A 191 8.95 11.51 2.29
C SER A 191 8.00 12.68 2.57
N HIS A 192 6.74 12.53 2.20
CA HIS A 192 5.71 13.58 2.27
C HIS A 192 4.68 13.27 3.37
N LEU A 193 5.19 12.99 4.58
CA LEU A 193 4.34 12.66 5.72
C LEU A 193 3.56 13.89 6.19
N LEU A 194 2.25 13.71 6.34
CA LEU A 194 1.36 14.68 7.00
C LEU A 194 1.16 14.28 8.46
N THR A 195 0.85 15.22 9.34
CA THR A 195 0.27 14.91 10.65
C THR A 195 -1.15 14.39 10.50
N ILE A 196 -1.69 13.71 11.52
CA ILE A 196 -3.11 13.31 11.53
C ILE A 196 -4.03 14.51 11.30
N ALA A 197 -3.72 15.63 11.98
CA ALA A 197 -4.52 16.85 11.89
C ALA A 197 -4.49 17.47 10.47
N GLU A 198 -3.32 17.49 9.82
CA GLU A 198 -3.19 17.96 8.43
C GLU A 198 -3.94 17.05 7.46
N LEU A 199 -3.80 15.73 7.62
CA LEU A 199 -4.47 14.76 6.75
C LEU A 199 -6.00 14.84 6.89
N THR A 200 -6.53 14.89 8.12
CA THR A 200 -7.98 15.01 8.34
C THR A 200 -8.53 16.33 7.81
N LYS A 201 -7.83 17.45 8.06
CA LYS A 201 -8.20 18.75 7.49
C LYS A 201 -8.17 18.75 5.97
N LEU A 202 -7.18 18.08 5.38
CA LEU A 202 -7.04 17.97 3.92
C LEU A 202 -8.20 17.16 3.32
N LEU A 203 -8.63 16.08 3.97
CA LEU A 203 -9.82 15.32 3.60
C LEU A 203 -11.08 16.21 3.62
N GLU A 204 -11.31 16.92 4.72
CA GLU A 204 -12.47 17.82 4.86
C GLU A 204 -12.47 18.92 3.78
N THR A 205 -11.31 19.54 3.53
CA THR A 205 -11.16 20.59 2.50
C THR A 205 -11.46 20.08 1.08
N ASN A 206 -11.20 18.79 0.83
CA ASN A 206 -11.53 18.11 -0.43
C ASN A 206 -12.96 17.54 -0.47
N GLY A 207 -13.83 17.90 0.48
CA GLY A 207 -15.24 17.52 0.49
C GLY A 207 -15.51 16.10 1.00
N PHE A 208 -14.57 15.51 1.76
CA PHE A 208 -14.77 14.25 2.45
C PHE A 208 -15.28 14.48 3.87
N GLN A 209 -16.30 13.75 4.27
CA GLN A 209 -16.79 13.71 5.64
C GLN A 209 -16.14 12.52 6.38
N LEU A 210 -15.33 12.84 7.41
CA LEU A 210 -14.67 11.83 8.22
C LEU A 210 -15.70 11.00 8.99
N SER A 211 -15.63 9.69 8.89
CA SER A 211 -16.51 8.75 9.63
C SER A 211 -15.75 7.92 10.66
N HIS A 212 -14.44 7.74 10.49
CA HIS A 212 -13.58 6.98 11.40
C HIS A 212 -12.13 7.48 11.28
N CYS A 213 -11.45 7.57 12.44
CA CYS A 213 -10.01 7.83 12.50
C CYS A 213 -9.47 7.12 13.75
N GLU A 214 -8.61 6.12 13.55
CA GLU A 214 -8.00 5.33 14.62
C GLU A 214 -6.48 5.45 14.57
N ASP A 215 -5.85 5.79 15.69
CA ASP A 215 -4.39 5.68 15.85
C ASP A 215 -4.03 4.21 16.06
N TRP A 216 -3.34 3.64 15.08
CA TRP A 216 -2.95 2.24 15.04
C TRP A 216 -1.48 2.01 15.43
N SER A 217 -0.80 3.05 15.95
CA SER A 217 0.66 3.08 16.15
C SER A 217 1.16 2.03 17.16
N SER A 218 0.41 1.77 18.23
CA SER A 218 0.76 0.72 19.22
C SER A 218 0.77 -0.68 18.57
N THR A 219 -0.28 -0.99 17.82
CA THR A 219 -0.39 -2.26 17.07
C THR A 219 0.71 -2.38 16.00
N ALA A 220 1.01 -1.27 15.32
CA ALA A 220 2.09 -1.18 14.35
C ALA A 220 3.46 -1.49 14.97
N LEU A 221 3.75 -0.90 16.13
CA LEU A 221 4.99 -1.12 16.88
C LEU A 221 5.13 -2.58 17.32
N GLU A 222 4.11 -3.14 17.92
CA GLU A 222 4.10 -4.57 18.33
C GLU A 222 4.29 -5.51 17.14
N TRP A 223 3.60 -5.22 16.03
CA TRP A 223 3.75 -5.99 14.79
C TRP A 223 5.19 -5.92 14.29
N ARG A 224 5.79 -4.72 14.24
CA ARG A 224 7.16 -4.53 13.75
C ARG A 224 8.20 -5.20 14.66
N GLN A 225 7.99 -5.19 15.99
CA GLN A 225 8.82 -5.92 16.94
C GLN A 225 8.81 -7.43 16.64
N ARG A 226 7.62 -8.02 16.44
CA ARG A 226 7.50 -9.44 16.05
C ARG A 226 8.19 -9.77 14.73
N GLN A 227 8.09 -8.87 13.71
CA GLN A 227 8.81 -9.07 12.46
C GLN A 227 10.33 -9.00 12.67
N ARG A 228 10.81 -8.07 13.50
CA ARG A 228 12.24 -7.96 13.81
C ARG A 228 12.80 -9.23 14.45
N GLN A 229 12.06 -9.86 15.36
CA GLN A 229 12.44 -11.14 15.93
C GLN A 229 12.56 -12.25 14.88
N LYS A 230 11.60 -12.32 13.95
CA LYS A 230 11.64 -13.28 12.84
C LYS A 230 12.85 -13.05 11.91
N GLU A 231 13.17 -11.80 11.61
CA GLU A 231 14.32 -11.44 10.77
C GLU A 231 15.68 -11.85 11.38
N GLN A 232 15.74 -12.00 12.70
CA GLN A 232 16.95 -12.47 13.42
C GLN A 232 17.08 -13.98 13.46
N THR A 233 16.03 -14.72 13.14
CA THR A 233 16.04 -16.19 13.12
C THR A 233 16.35 -16.65 11.70
N PRO A 234 17.27 -17.62 11.50
CA PRO A 234 17.52 -18.16 10.17
C PRO A 234 16.21 -18.70 9.56
N HIS A 235 15.76 -18.08 8.51
CA HIS A 235 14.54 -18.47 7.81
C HIS A 235 14.88 -19.02 6.42
N THR A 236 14.30 -20.17 6.09
CA THR A 236 14.29 -20.77 4.74
C THR A 236 13.07 -20.31 3.95
N ALA A 237 12.54 -19.11 4.23
CA ALA A 237 11.38 -18.60 3.49
C ALA A 237 11.74 -18.43 2.01
N VAL A 238 10.99 -19.08 1.13
CA VAL A 238 11.15 -18.98 -0.32
C VAL A 238 10.95 -17.55 -0.81
N LEU A 239 9.95 -16.86 -0.25
CA LEU A 239 9.62 -15.48 -0.59
C LEU A 239 9.92 -14.54 0.57
N SER A 240 10.50 -13.38 0.24
CA SER A 240 10.91 -12.37 1.21
C SER A 240 10.74 -10.97 0.64
N PRO A 241 10.47 -9.96 1.48
CA PRO A 241 10.47 -8.56 1.07
C PRO A 241 11.81 -8.10 0.48
N GLN A 242 12.91 -8.79 0.75
CA GLN A 242 14.22 -8.53 0.15
C GLN A 242 14.23 -8.65 -1.38
N TRP A 243 13.33 -9.45 -1.97
CA TRP A 243 13.17 -9.55 -3.42
C TRP A 243 12.65 -8.26 -4.07
N ILE A 244 11.98 -7.41 -3.26
CA ILE A 244 11.46 -6.11 -3.67
C ILE A 244 12.43 -4.99 -3.29
N PHE A 245 12.90 -4.96 -2.02
CA PHE A 245 13.69 -3.85 -1.48
C PHE A 245 15.20 -4.05 -1.56
N GLY A 246 15.65 -5.26 -1.94
CA GLY A 246 17.08 -5.61 -2.01
C GLY A 246 17.75 -5.63 -0.63
N GLU A 247 19.06 -5.39 -0.62
CA GLU A 247 19.88 -5.41 0.60
C GLU A 247 19.49 -4.35 1.64
N ARG A 248 18.80 -3.28 1.21
CA ARG A 248 18.35 -2.21 2.09
C ARG A 248 17.23 -2.63 3.05
N PHE A 249 16.54 -3.73 2.77
CA PHE A 249 15.36 -4.19 3.54
C PHE A 249 15.60 -4.25 5.04
N LEU A 250 16.69 -4.89 5.49
CA LEU A 250 16.98 -5.04 6.92
C LEU A 250 17.24 -3.69 7.61
N LYS A 251 17.91 -2.75 6.93
CA LYS A 251 18.12 -1.41 7.43
C LYS A 251 16.82 -0.60 7.50
N MET A 252 16.00 -0.67 6.46
CA MET A 252 14.67 -0.06 6.43
C MET A 252 13.80 -0.59 7.58
N GLY A 253 13.79 -1.91 7.80
CA GLY A 253 13.04 -2.53 8.87
C GLY A 253 13.53 -2.11 10.27
N LYS A 254 14.84 -1.98 10.47
CA LYS A 254 15.40 -1.44 11.72
C LYS A 254 14.96 0.01 11.95
N ASN A 255 15.17 0.87 10.96
CA ASN A 255 14.77 2.28 11.06
C ASN A 255 13.27 2.44 11.30
N LEU A 256 12.44 1.63 10.63
CA LEU A 256 10.99 1.65 10.83
C LEU A 256 10.61 1.34 12.29
N LEU A 257 11.26 0.34 12.90
CA LEU A 257 11.05 0.02 14.30
C LEU A 257 11.43 1.19 15.23
N GLU A 258 12.61 1.79 14.99
CA GLU A 258 13.10 2.92 15.79
C GLU A 258 12.19 4.16 15.63
N ASN A 259 11.72 4.44 14.40
CA ASN A 259 10.84 5.57 14.11
C ASN A 259 9.45 5.41 14.76
N LEU A 260 8.91 4.19 14.83
CA LEU A 260 7.68 3.90 15.57
C LEU A 260 7.90 4.03 17.08
N ALA A 261 9.00 3.47 17.60
CA ALA A 261 9.28 3.44 19.03
C ALA A 261 9.56 4.84 19.63
N ASN A 262 10.18 5.73 18.86
CA ASN A 262 10.46 7.12 19.30
C ASN A 262 9.37 8.11 18.88
N ASN A 263 8.25 7.63 18.32
CA ASN A 263 7.14 8.48 17.87
C ASN A 263 7.54 9.52 16.79
N ALA A 264 8.52 9.21 15.94
CA ALA A 264 8.81 10.00 14.74
C ALA A 264 7.75 9.81 13.67
N ILE A 265 7.12 8.63 13.63
CA ILE A 265 5.99 8.29 12.78
C ILE A 265 4.86 7.65 13.58
N LYS A 266 3.66 7.78 13.05
CA LYS A 266 2.45 7.09 13.47
C LYS A 266 1.82 6.32 12.32
N VAL A 267 0.92 5.40 12.64
CA VAL A 267 0.09 4.70 11.66
C VAL A 267 -1.36 4.97 12.00
N VAL A 268 -2.15 5.34 10.99
CA VAL A 268 -3.57 5.66 11.15
C VAL A 268 -4.43 4.85 10.21
N GLU A 269 -5.62 4.50 10.68
CA GLU A 269 -6.70 3.99 9.86
C GLU A 269 -7.80 5.05 9.77
N ILE A 270 -8.17 5.42 8.55
CA ILE A 270 -9.16 6.47 8.29
C ILE A 270 -10.22 5.94 7.33
N SER A 271 -11.48 6.27 7.61
CA SER A 271 -12.60 6.13 6.68
C SER A 271 -13.34 7.44 6.57
N ALA A 272 -13.63 7.84 5.33
CA ALA A 272 -14.39 9.06 5.03
C ALA A 272 -15.38 8.80 3.87
N ARG A 273 -16.38 9.64 3.71
CA ARG A 273 -17.37 9.59 2.64
C ARG A 273 -17.37 10.88 1.84
N CYS A 274 -17.68 10.76 0.56
CA CYS A 274 -17.84 11.92 -0.31
C CYS A 274 -19.33 12.28 -0.54
#